data_4c9f8baee2557432d1ac4f92b4bb2db6
#
_entry.id   4c9f8baee2557432d1ac4f92b4bb2db6
#
_cell.length_a   1.000
_cell.length_b   1.000
_cell.length_c   1.000
_cell.angle_alpha   90.00
_cell.angle_beta   90.00
_cell.angle_gamma   90.00
#
_symmetry.space_group_name_H-M   'P 1'
#
loop_
_entity.id
_entity.type
_entity.pdbx_description
1 polymer ?
#
loop_
_entity_poly.entity_id
_entity_poly.type
_entity_poly.pdbx_seq_one_letter_code
_entity_poly.pdbx_strand_id
1 'polypeptide(L)'
;MAFYPDKINELFSAPKRTGKAAKTNAVGTGASFVCGSFVRVYLEIDAETKEIRDARYKTNGCGFTIAAAEVLAEKIVGQKLTDLHGLNHAEFLGEIESELGEFSADRRHCAEICFDALQAALTDFRALQIEEFAGEKALICTCFGISEDTIQGIISETSAETVEEVGDACNAGTGCGSCRFLIQELIDIHRLES
;
A
#
# COMPACT_ATOMS: atom_id res chain seq x y z
N MET A 1 -36.21 7.70 -9.97
CA MET A 1 -35.44 6.45 -10.12
C MET A 1 -34.00 6.77 -9.79
N ALA A 2 -33.41 6.12 -8.79
CA ALA A 2 -31.98 6.30 -8.50
C ALA A 2 -31.16 5.71 -9.67
N PHE A 3 -30.19 6.47 -10.16
CA PHE A 3 -29.33 6.05 -11.28
C PHE A 3 -28.31 4.98 -10.85
N TYR A 4 -27.95 4.97 -9.58
CA TYR A 4 -27.03 4.01 -8.96
C TYR A 4 -27.74 3.15 -7.92
N PRO A 5 -27.23 1.96 -7.59
CA PRO A 5 -27.62 1.21 -6.38
C PRO A 5 -27.53 2.09 -5.12
N ASP A 6 -28.38 1.84 -4.14
CA ASP A 6 -28.55 2.72 -2.98
C ASP A 6 -27.23 3.03 -2.25
N LYS A 7 -26.40 2.04 -1.98
CA LYS A 7 -25.10 2.22 -1.30
C LYS A 7 -24.13 3.08 -2.10
N ILE A 8 -24.08 2.85 -3.43
CA ILE A 8 -23.24 3.67 -4.34
C ILE A 8 -23.77 5.09 -4.40
N ASN A 9 -25.09 5.26 -4.47
CA ASN A 9 -25.70 6.58 -4.50
C ASN A 9 -25.46 7.38 -3.21
N GLU A 10 -25.46 6.71 -2.05
CA GLU A 10 -25.12 7.31 -0.75
C GLU A 10 -23.69 7.89 -0.76
N LEU A 11 -22.70 7.05 -1.10
CA LEU A 11 -21.29 7.46 -1.10
C LEU A 11 -20.97 8.48 -2.20
N PHE A 12 -21.61 8.38 -3.35
CA PHE A 12 -21.48 9.36 -4.42
C PHE A 12 -22.04 10.73 -4.03
N SER A 13 -23.17 10.77 -3.32
CA SER A 13 -23.85 12.02 -2.97
C SER A 13 -23.19 12.77 -1.82
N ALA A 14 -22.51 12.05 -0.91
CA ALA A 14 -21.87 12.61 0.27
C ALA A 14 -20.50 11.96 0.57
N PRO A 15 -19.52 12.08 -0.34
CA PRO A 15 -18.20 11.49 -0.13
C PRO A 15 -17.43 12.21 0.99
N LYS A 16 -16.79 11.47 1.88
CA LYS A 16 -16.10 11.99 3.08
C LYS A 16 -14.59 12.11 2.90
N ARG A 17 -14.00 11.30 2.00
CA ARG A 17 -12.55 11.15 1.83
C ARG A 17 -12.01 11.89 0.60
N THR A 18 -12.79 12.77 -0.02
CA THR A 18 -12.32 13.56 -1.17
C THR A 18 -11.31 14.63 -0.75
N GLY A 19 -10.32 14.91 -1.62
CA GLY A 19 -9.33 15.95 -1.40
C GLY A 19 -7.90 15.43 -1.31
N LYS A 20 -7.06 16.09 -0.53
CA LYS A 20 -5.68 15.69 -0.20
C LYS A 20 -5.58 15.49 1.31
N ALA A 21 -4.76 14.53 1.74
CA ALA A 21 -4.35 14.40 3.12
C ALA A 21 -3.47 15.59 3.53
N ALA A 22 -3.55 16.00 4.81
CA ALA A 22 -2.88 17.20 5.30
C ALA A 22 -1.34 17.08 5.22
N LYS A 23 -0.81 15.89 5.50
CA LYS A 23 0.62 15.57 5.46
C LYS A 23 0.90 14.45 4.47
N THR A 24 0.45 14.65 3.22
CA THR A 24 0.65 13.68 2.16
C THR A 24 2.14 13.42 1.92
N ASN A 25 2.55 12.15 2.01
CA ASN A 25 3.91 11.69 1.71
C ASN A 25 3.93 10.52 0.71
N ALA A 26 2.79 10.17 0.13
CA ALA A 26 2.70 9.23 -0.97
C ALA A 26 1.52 9.57 -1.88
N VAL A 27 1.74 9.58 -3.19
CA VAL A 27 0.73 9.93 -4.19
C VAL A 27 0.78 8.93 -5.34
N GLY A 28 -0.39 8.38 -5.69
CA GLY A 28 -0.50 7.49 -6.84
C GLY A 28 -1.69 7.83 -7.72
N THR A 29 -1.62 7.46 -8.99
CA THR A 29 -2.70 7.69 -9.96
C THR A 29 -2.94 6.43 -10.77
N GLY A 30 -4.18 5.97 -10.78
CA GLY A 30 -4.71 4.97 -11.71
C GLY A 30 -5.63 5.65 -12.74
N ALA A 31 -5.65 5.15 -13.95
CA ALA A 31 -6.47 5.72 -15.04
C ALA A 31 -7.03 4.63 -15.94
N SER A 32 -8.27 4.83 -16.39
CA SER A 32 -8.92 3.96 -17.36
C SER A 32 -8.92 4.57 -18.76
N PHE A 33 -8.35 3.85 -19.72
CA PHE A 33 -8.45 4.21 -21.13
C PHE A 33 -9.81 3.86 -21.75
N VAL A 34 -10.63 3.06 -21.04
CA VAL A 34 -11.98 2.68 -21.52
C VAL A 34 -12.96 3.85 -21.40
N CYS A 35 -12.92 4.60 -20.30
CA CYS A 35 -13.87 5.68 -20.02
C CYS A 35 -13.20 7.04 -19.77
N GLY A 36 -11.87 7.13 -19.81
CA GLY A 36 -11.11 8.36 -19.57
C GLY A 36 -11.13 8.85 -18.11
N SER A 37 -11.63 8.03 -17.17
CA SER A 37 -11.58 8.38 -15.76
C SER A 37 -10.22 8.11 -15.14
N PHE A 38 -9.89 8.87 -14.10
CA PHE A 38 -8.71 8.64 -13.25
C PHE A 38 -9.10 8.69 -11.78
N VAL A 39 -8.28 8.04 -10.96
CA VAL A 39 -8.28 8.18 -9.51
C VAL A 39 -6.87 8.58 -9.09
N ARG A 40 -6.74 9.59 -8.24
CA ARG A 40 -5.49 9.94 -7.59
C ARG A 40 -5.65 9.79 -6.09
N VAL A 41 -4.86 8.92 -5.51
CA VAL A 41 -4.82 8.63 -4.08
C VAL A 41 -3.71 9.44 -3.43
N TYR A 42 -3.98 9.96 -2.24
CA TYR A 42 -3.06 10.72 -1.39
C TYR A 42 -3.02 10.04 -0.04
N LEU A 43 -1.85 9.56 0.38
CA LEU A 43 -1.66 8.89 1.65
C LEU A 43 -0.79 9.72 2.59
N GLU A 44 -1.12 9.65 3.87
CA GLU A 44 -0.23 10.01 4.96
C GLU A 44 0.18 8.72 5.66
N ILE A 45 1.45 8.32 5.48
CA ILE A 45 2.02 7.09 6.05
C ILE A 45 2.99 7.51 7.16
N ASP A 46 2.80 6.96 8.34
CA ASP A 46 3.69 7.17 9.47
C ASP A 46 5.09 6.60 9.17
N ALA A 47 6.12 7.40 9.36
CA ALA A 47 7.49 7.05 8.99
C ALA A 47 8.09 5.95 9.87
N GLU A 48 7.62 5.78 11.11
CA GLU A 48 8.15 4.80 12.05
C GLU A 48 7.33 3.50 12.02
N THR A 49 6.01 3.62 12.16
CA THR A 49 5.12 2.44 12.27
C THR A 49 4.68 1.86 10.94
N LYS A 50 4.86 2.60 9.83
CA LYS A 50 4.35 2.29 8.49
C LYS A 50 2.84 2.08 8.45
N GLU A 51 2.11 2.72 9.36
CA GLU A 51 0.65 2.75 9.40
C GLU A 51 0.13 3.90 8.53
N ILE A 52 -0.94 3.65 7.78
CA ILE A 52 -1.63 4.68 6.99
C ILE A 52 -2.51 5.51 7.94
N ARG A 53 -2.09 6.75 8.22
CA ARG A 53 -2.79 7.67 9.14
C ARG A 53 -3.97 8.37 8.49
N ASP A 54 -3.87 8.73 7.23
CA ASP A 54 -4.97 9.29 6.44
C ASP A 54 -4.86 8.85 4.98
N ALA A 55 -6.01 8.67 4.34
CA ALA A 55 -6.13 8.34 2.93
C ALA A 55 -7.24 9.18 2.31
N ARG A 56 -6.91 9.87 1.23
CA ARG A 56 -7.80 10.74 0.49
C ARG A 56 -7.67 10.50 -1.00
N TYR A 57 -8.67 10.92 -1.76
CA TYR A 57 -8.62 10.77 -3.21
C TYR A 57 -9.22 11.96 -3.96
N LYS A 58 -8.85 12.07 -5.25
CA LYS A 58 -9.50 12.91 -6.24
C LYS A 58 -9.78 12.07 -7.50
N THR A 59 -10.93 12.28 -8.11
CA THR A 59 -11.32 11.57 -9.33
C THR A 59 -12.26 12.42 -10.17
N ASN A 60 -12.30 12.16 -11.48
CA ASN A 60 -13.32 12.60 -12.41
C ASN A 60 -14.28 11.45 -12.80
N GLY A 61 -14.19 10.31 -12.11
CA GLY A 61 -14.94 9.10 -12.42
C GLY A 61 -16.42 9.18 -12.06
N CYS A 62 -17.16 8.14 -12.45
CA CYS A 62 -18.58 7.99 -12.17
C CYS A 62 -18.85 7.58 -10.72
N GLY A 63 -20.13 7.43 -10.33
CA GLY A 63 -20.52 7.04 -8.97
C GLY A 63 -19.90 5.73 -8.51
N PHE A 64 -19.71 4.75 -9.39
CA PHE A 64 -19.00 3.49 -9.05
C PHE A 64 -17.55 3.75 -8.67
N THR A 65 -16.84 4.61 -9.42
CA THR A 65 -15.45 4.97 -9.13
C THR A 65 -15.34 5.74 -7.80
N ILE A 66 -16.25 6.69 -7.56
CA ILE A 66 -16.28 7.48 -6.33
C ILE A 66 -16.56 6.58 -5.13
N ALA A 67 -17.57 5.69 -5.22
CA ALA A 67 -17.88 4.76 -4.14
C ALA A 67 -16.73 3.77 -3.86
N ALA A 68 -16.10 3.21 -4.89
CA ALA A 68 -14.95 2.34 -4.73
C ALA A 68 -13.75 3.06 -4.10
N ALA A 69 -13.47 4.30 -4.50
CA ALA A 69 -12.39 5.10 -3.91
C ALA A 69 -12.69 5.51 -2.45
N GLU A 70 -13.94 5.76 -2.11
CA GLU A 70 -14.38 6.05 -0.74
C GLU A 70 -14.17 4.84 0.17
N VAL A 71 -14.64 3.65 -0.25
CA VAL A 71 -14.45 2.39 0.49
C VAL A 71 -12.97 2.04 0.62
N LEU A 72 -12.18 2.18 -0.47
CA LEU A 72 -10.73 2.00 -0.41
C LEU A 72 -10.11 2.88 0.68
N ALA A 73 -10.35 4.19 0.61
CA ALA A 73 -9.74 5.15 1.53
C ALA A 73 -10.18 4.92 2.99
N GLU A 74 -11.41 4.47 3.23
CA GLU A 74 -11.89 4.12 4.56
C GLU A 74 -11.22 2.85 5.10
N LYS A 75 -11.10 1.81 4.27
CA LYS A 75 -10.55 0.51 4.67
C LYS A 75 -9.05 0.55 4.99
N ILE A 76 -8.26 1.32 4.24
CA ILE A 76 -6.81 1.31 4.41
C ILE A 76 -6.31 2.20 5.54
N VAL A 77 -7.12 3.14 6.06
CA VAL A 77 -6.73 3.95 7.21
C VAL A 77 -6.65 3.08 8.46
N GLY A 78 -5.54 3.20 9.19
CA GLY A 78 -5.20 2.39 10.35
C GLY A 78 -4.54 1.06 10.03
N GLN A 79 -4.43 0.68 8.76
CA GLN A 79 -3.69 -0.52 8.36
C GLN A 79 -2.20 -0.24 8.22
N LYS A 80 -1.37 -1.23 8.51
CA LYS A 80 0.06 -1.20 8.22
C LYS A 80 0.31 -1.64 6.78
N LEU A 81 1.44 -1.22 6.21
CA LEU A 81 1.83 -1.65 4.86
C LEU A 81 1.99 -3.18 4.74
N THR A 82 2.31 -3.88 5.84
CA THR A 82 2.33 -5.35 5.91
C THR A 82 0.99 -5.98 5.63
N ASP A 83 -0.10 -5.34 6.07
CA ASP A 83 -1.47 -5.87 5.93
C ASP A 83 -1.95 -5.79 4.47
N LEU A 84 -1.34 -4.89 3.69
CA LEU A 84 -1.59 -4.72 2.26
C LEU A 84 -0.63 -5.52 1.37
N HIS A 85 0.34 -6.22 1.98
CA HIS A 85 1.31 -7.01 1.22
C HIS A 85 0.64 -8.23 0.60
N GLY A 86 0.86 -8.41 -0.72
CA GLY A 86 0.28 -9.52 -1.47
C GLY A 86 -1.15 -9.28 -1.96
N LEU A 87 -1.82 -8.20 -1.54
CA LEU A 87 -3.14 -7.84 -2.06
C LEU A 87 -3.10 -7.69 -3.58
N ASN A 88 -4.00 -8.36 -4.26
CA ASN A 88 -4.12 -8.34 -5.71
C ASN A 88 -5.48 -7.78 -6.17
N HIS A 89 -5.62 -7.53 -7.48
CA HIS A 89 -6.84 -6.97 -8.06
C HIS A 89 -8.10 -7.78 -7.74
N ALA A 90 -8.03 -9.10 -7.76
CA ALA A 90 -9.20 -9.95 -7.53
C ALA A 90 -9.66 -9.91 -6.07
N GLU A 91 -8.73 -9.96 -5.13
CA GLU A 91 -9.03 -9.82 -3.69
C GLU A 91 -9.59 -8.45 -3.38
N PHE A 92 -8.94 -7.39 -3.89
CA PHE A 92 -9.42 -6.02 -3.72
C PHE A 92 -10.82 -5.82 -4.31
N LEU A 93 -11.09 -6.31 -5.53
CA LEU A 93 -12.42 -6.26 -6.13
C LEU A 93 -13.45 -6.96 -5.25
N GLY A 94 -13.13 -8.17 -4.75
CA GLY A 94 -14.00 -8.90 -3.84
C GLY A 94 -14.33 -8.14 -2.56
N GLU A 95 -13.36 -7.43 -1.99
CA GLU A 95 -13.57 -6.56 -0.83
C GLU A 95 -14.49 -5.36 -1.14
N ILE A 96 -14.31 -4.71 -2.29
CA ILE A 96 -15.18 -3.62 -2.75
C ILE A 96 -16.60 -4.12 -3.01
N GLU A 97 -16.73 -5.26 -3.69
CA GLU A 97 -18.05 -5.85 -4.00
C GLU A 97 -18.77 -6.34 -2.74
N SER A 98 -18.05 -6.76 -1.69
CA SER A 98 -18.67 -7.12 -0.41
C SER A 98 -19.38 -5.94 0.27
N GLU A 99 -18.89 -4.72 0.05
CA GLU A 99 -19.44 -3.49 0.63
C GLU A 99 -20.49 -2.82 -0.27
N LEU A 100 -20.26 -2.83 -1.59
CA LEU A 100 -21.03 -2.05 -2.56
C LEU A 100 -22.02 -2.88 -3.37
N GLY A 101 -21.95 -4.22 -3.26
CA GLY A 101 -22.63 -5.16 -4.14
C GLY A 101 -21.81 -5.44 -5.41
N GLU A 102 -22.16 -6.51 -6.11
CA GLU A 102 -21.47 -6.99 -7.30
C GLU A 102 -21.46 -5.95 -8.42
N PHE A 103 -20.29 -5.73 -9.00
CA PHE A 103 -20.10 -4.85 -10.14
C PHE A 103 -20.34 -5.63 -11.44
N SER A 104 -21.14 -5.07 -12.36
CA SER A 104 -21.25 -5.62 -13.70
C SER A 104 -19.88 -5.58 -14.41
N ALA A 105 -19.66 -6.48 -15.36
CA ALA A 105 -18.38 -6.64 -16.05
C ALA A 105 -17.84 -5.34 -16.67
N ASP A 106 -18.75 -4.47 -17.14
CA ASP A 106 -18.42 -3.15 -17.70
C ASP A 106 -18.09 -2.08 -16.64
N ARG A 107 -18.23 -2.40 -15.33
CA ARG A 107 -17.97 -1.50 -14.22
C ARG A 107 -16.79 -1.92 -13.33
N ARG A 108 -16.27 -3.13 -13.47
CA ARG A 108 -15.13 -3.64 -12.67
C ARG A 108 -13.90 -2.75 -12.77
N HIS A 109 -13.64 -2.19 -13.95
CA HIS A 109 -12.54 -1.23 -14.14
C HIS A 109 -12.61 -0.01 -13.19
N CYS A 110 -13.80 0.32 -12.66
CA CYS A 110 -13.95 1.42 -11.70
C CYS A 110 -13.27 1.12 -10.35
N ALA A 111 -13.26 -0.14 -9.91
CA ALA A 111 -12.51 -0.58 -8.73
C ALA A 111 -11.02 -0.81 -9.08
N GLU A 112 -10.73 -1.38 -10.25
CA GLU A 112 -9.36 -1.66 -10.69
C GLU A 112 -8.48 -0.40 -10.69
N ILE A 113 -8.97 0.73 -11.26
CA ILE A 113 -8.21 1.99 -11.25
C ILE A 113 -7.99 2.57 -9.85
N CYS A 114 -8.84 2.24 -8.87
CA CYS A 114 -8.62 2.61 -7.47
C CYS A 114 -7.45 1.81 -6.88
N PHE A 115 -7.39 0.52 -7.19
CA PHE A 115 -6.29 -0.34 -6.78
C PHE A 115 -4.97 0.05 -7.44
N ASP A 116 -4.96 0.33 -8.75
CA ASP A 116 -3.78 0.83 -9.47
C ASP A 116 -3.26 2.13 -8.84
N ALA A 117 -4.17 3.04 -8.45
CA ALA A 117 -3.80 4.27 -7.77
C ALA A 117 -3.17 4.02 -6.39
N LEU A 118 -3.68 3.05 -5.63
CA LEU A 118 -3.10 2.62 -4.36
C LEU A 118 -1.70 2.04 -4.56
N GLN A 119 -1.53 1.10 -5.50
CA GLN A 119 -0.23 0.50 -5.80
C GLN A 119 0.79 1.56 -6.23
N ALA A 120 0.38 2.52 -7.08
CA ALA A 120 1.23 3.63 -7.48
C ALA A 120 1.64 4.51 -6.29
N ALA A 121 0.73 4.80 -5.33
CA ALA A 121 1.05 5.57 -4.14
C ALA A 121 2.04 4.83 -3.21
N LEU A 122 1.88 3.52 -3.03
CA LEU A 122 2.82 2.70 -2.26
C LEU A 122 4.20 2.62 -2.93
N THR A 123 4.23 2.61 -4.27
CA THR A 123 5.48 2.67 -5.04
C THR A 123 6.18 4.02 -4.88
N ASP A 124 5.44 5.12 -4.94
CA ASP A 124 5.94 6.49 -4.70
C ASP A 124 6.57 6.62 -3.30
N PHE A 125 5.88 6.12 -2.27
CA PHE A 125 6.42 6.08 -0.91
C PHE A 125 7.76 5.35 -0.82
N ARG A 126 7.87 4.18 -1.48
CA ARG A 126 9.13 3.42 -1.51
C ARG A 126 10.24 4.14 -2.29
N ALA A 127 9.91 4.80 -3.40
CA ALA A 127 10.87 5.54 -4.19
C ALA A 127 11.52 6.66 -3.38
N LEU A 128 10.74 7.41 -2.58
CA LEU A 128 11.26 8.44 -1.68
C LEU A 128 12.23 7.86 -0.64
N GLN A 129 11.94 6.68 -0.07
CA GLN A 129 12.85 6.03 0.88
C GLN A 129 14.17 5.60 0.22
N ILE A 130 14.13 5.18 -1.05
CA ILE A 130 15.33 4.83 -1.83
C ILE A 130 16.17 6.08 -2.13
N GLU A 131 15.54 7.19 -2.48
CA GLU A 131 16.24 8.47 -2.75
C GLU A 131 16.91 9.04 -1.49
N GLU A 132 16.32 8.86 -0.32
CA GLU A 132 16.91 9.26 0.97
C GLU A 132 18.09 8.36 1.37
N PHE A 133 18.18 7.14 0.83
CA PHE A 133 19.27 6.22 1.14
C PHE A 133 20.52 6.57 0.31
N ALA A 134 21.52 7.14 0.97
CA ALA A 134 22.81 7.51 0.38
C ALA A 134 23.93 6.47 0.62
N GLY A 135 23.59 5.21 0.93
CA GLY A 135 24.55 4.14 1.22
C GLY A 135 25.18 3.55 -0.04
N GLU A 136 26.44 3.10 0.07
CA GLU A 136 27.17 2.42 -1.02
C GLU A 136 26.77 0.93 -1.19
N LYS A 137 25.99 0.37 -0.24
CA LYS A 137 25.66 -1.06 -0.17
C LYS A 137 24.22 -1.37 -0.52
N ALA A 138 23.94 -2.63 -0.86
CA ALA A 138 22.62 -3.07 -1.26
C ALA A 138 21.55 -2.72 -0.21
N LEU A 139 20.51 -2.01 -0.62
CA LEU A 139 19.37 -1.69 0.21
C LEU A 139 18.40 -2.88 0.19
N ILE A 140 18.22 -3.55 1.32
CA ILE A 140 17.33 -4.71 1.45
C ILE A 140 15.91 -4.26 1.84
N CYS A 141 15.78 -3.43 2.87
CA CYS A 141 14.48 -2.92 3.31
C CYS A 141 14.27 -1.47 2.87
N THR A 142 13.51 -1.26 1.80
CA THR A 142 13.21 0.08 1.26
C THR A 142 12.25 0.88 2.13
N CYS A 143 11.43 0.23 2.98
CA CYS A 143 10.50 0.92 3.87
C CYS A 143 11.21 1.66 5.01
N PHE A 144 12.35 1.14 5.45
CA PHE A 144 13.11 1.66 6.59
C PHE A 144 14.55 2.05 6.24
N GLY A 145 14.96 1.91 4.98
CA GLY A 145 16.30 2.28 4.55
C GLY A 145 17.39 1.37 5.13
N ILE A 146 17.12 0.07 5.32
CA ILE A 146 18.06 -0.87 5.93
C ILE A 146 18.86 -1.61 4.87
N SER A 147 20.19 -1.52 4.96
CA SER A 147 21.12 -2.19 4.05
C SER A 147 21.37 -3.65 4.44
N GLU A 148 21.92 -4.40 3.50
CA GLU A 148 22.40 -5.76 3.70
C GLU A 148 23.40 -5.87 4.85
N ASP A 149 24.39 -4.96 4.92
CA ASP A 149 25.40 -4.97 5.99
C ASP A 149 24.79 -4.75 7.37
N THR A 150 23.80 -3.88 7.48
CA THR A 150 23.11 -3.67 8.75
C THR A 150 22.41 -4.95 9.20
N ILE A 151 21.77 -5.68 8.27
CA ILE A 151 21.11 -6.96 8.58
C ILE A 151 22.13 -8.02 8.94
N GLN A 152 23.22 -8.16 8.17
CA GLN A 152 24.29 -9.11 8.45
C GLN A 152 24.97 -8.82 9.81
N GLY A 153 25.20 -7.54 10.13
CA GLY A 153 25.71 -7.11 11.42
C GLY A 153 24.80 -7.56 12.56
N ILE A 154 23.50 -7.33 12.46
CA ILE A 154 22.51 -7.76 13.45
C ILE A 154 22.50 -9.27 13.61
N ILE A 155 22.46 -10.03 12.51
CA ILE A 155 22.49 -11.50 12.55
C ILE A 155 23.74 -11.99 13.30
N SER A 156 24.91 -11.41 13.00
CA SER A 156 26.17 -11.79 13.62
C SER A 156 26.25 -11.41 15.10
N GLU A 157 25.77 -10.24 15.50
CA GLU A 157 25.82 -9.73 16.86
C GLU A 157 24.80 -10.38 17.80
N THR A 158 23.59 -10.63 17.28
CA THR A 158 22.46 -11.13 18.08
C THR A 158 22.22 -12.63 17.91
N SER A 159 22.91 -13.27 16.96
CA SER A 159 22.62 -14.65 16.54
C SER A 159 21.15 -14.86 16.16
N ALA A 160 20.55 -13.88 15.48
CA ALA A 160 19.15 -13.93 15.07
C ALA A 160 18.91 -15.12 14.12
N GLU A 161 17.91 -15.92 14.44
CA GLU A 161 17.55 -17.13 13.71
C GLU A 161 16.25 -16.97 12.90
N THR A 162 15.52 -15.87 13.10
CA THR A 162 14.24 -15.60 12.47
C THR A 162 14.17 -14.18 11.91
N VAL A 163 13.32 -13.98 10.89
CA VAL A 163 13.05 -12.66 10.30
C VAL A 163 12.43 -11.72 11.33
N GLU A 164 11.66 -12.25 12.25
CA GLU A 164 11.02 -11.51 13.35
C GLU A 164 12.07 -10.90 14.28
N GLU A 165 13.09 -11.65 14.68
CA GLU A 165 14.18 -11.16 15.54
C GLU A 165 14.98 -10.05 14.85
N VAL A 166 15.27 -10.19 13.56
CA VAL A 166 15.89 -9.11 12.77
C VAL A 166 14.97 -7.89 12.69
N GLY A 167 13.66 -8.12 12.51
CA GLY A 167 12.65 -7.07 12.50
C GLY A 167 12.56 -6.31 13.81
N ASP A 168 12.64 -6.99 14.94
CA ASP A 168 12.64 -6.38 16.28
C ASP A 168 13.87 -5.50 16.51
N ALA A 169 15.02 -5.86 15.92
CA ALA A 169 16.26 -5.11 16.07
C ALA A 169 16.35 -3.87 15.15
N CYS A 170 15.83 -3.91 13.92
CA CYS A 170 16.01 -2.82 12.95
C CYS A 170 14.76 -2.45 12.13
N ASN A 171 13.61 -2.99 12.47
CA ASN A 171 12.35 -2.85 11.73
C ASN A 171 12.35 -3.43 10.30
N ALA A 172 13.43 -4.05 9.82
CA ALA A 172 13.42 -4.70 8.51
C ALA A 172 12.39 -5.83 8.45
N GLY A 173 11.60 -5.90 7.38
CA GLY A 173 10.53 -6.89 7.23
C GLY A 173 9.20 -6.53 7.91
N THR A 174 9.15 -5.50 8.76
CA THR A 174 7.94 -5.10 9.49
C THR A 174 7.08 -4.06 8.75
N GLY A 175 7.61 -3.46 7.69
CA GLY A 175 6.88 -2.49 6.85
C GLY A 175 5.97 -3.18 5.84
N CYS A 176 6.35 -3.19 4.55
CA CYS A 176 5.56 -3.85 3.51
C CYS A 176 5.78 -5.38 3.43
N GLY A 177 6.77 -5.92 4.12
CA GLY A 177 7.09 -7.35 4.11
C GLY A 177 7.86 -7.87 2.90
N SER A 178 8.06 -7.08 1.84
CA SER A 178 8.67 -7.55 0.59
C SER A 178 10.11 -8.06 0.75
N CYS A 179 10.84 -7.56 1.74
CA CYS A 179 12.23 -7.96 2.00
C CYS A 179 12.37 -9.21 2.89
N ARG A 180 11.29 -9.76 3.43
CA ARG A 180 11.34 -10.89 4.36
C ARG A 180 12.07 -12.12 3.78
N PHE A 181 11.85 -12.40 2.50
CA PHE A 181 12.52 -13.51 1.82
C PHE A 181 14.05 -13.29 1.78
N LEU A 182 14.50 -12.08 1.44
CA LEU A 182 15.93 -11.74 1.39
C LEU A 182 16.57 -11.78 2.79
N ILE A 183 15.85 -11.35 3.83
CA ILE A 183 16.33 -11.45 5.22
C ILE A 183 16.50 -12.91 5.61
N GLN A 184 15.55 -13.79 5.27
CA GLN A 184 15.64 -15.21 5.54
C GLN A 184 16.85 -15.84 4.84
N GLU A 185 17.09 -15.47 3.59
CA GLU A 185 18.26 -15.93 2.82
C GLU A 185 19.59 -15.54 3.51
N LEU A 186 19.70 -14.32 4.02
CA LEU A 186 20.88 -13.86 4.77
C LEU A 186 21.07 -14.65 6.07
N ILE A 187 20.00 -14.97 6.80
CA ILE A 187 20.04 -15.82 8.00
C ILE A 187 20.52 -17.23 7.63
N ASP A 188 19.99 -17.81 6.56
CA ASP A 188 20.34 -19.16 6.12
C ASP A 188 21.80 -19.24 5.66
N ILE A 189 22.30 -18.24 4.96
CA ILE A 189 23.74 -18.13 4.58
C ILE A 189 24.61 -18.08 5.83
N HIS A 190 24.29 -17.23 6.79
CA HIS A 190 25.07 -17.11 8.03
C HIS A 190 25.14 -18.41 8.82
N ARG A 191 24.04 -19.18 8.85
CA ARG A 191 24.03 -20.52 9.47
C ARG A 191 24.93 -21.54 8.79
N LEU A 192 25.13 -21.41 7.48
CA LEU A 192 26.00 -22.34 6.74
C LEU A 192 27.49 -22.01 6.91
N GLU A 193 27.80 -20.76 7.26
CA GLU A 193 29.18 -20.27 7.49
C GLU A 193 29.66 -20.38 8.94
N SER A 194 28.73 -20.60 9.88
CA SER A 194 29.00 -20.74 11.32
C SER A 194 29.17 -22.20 11.72
#